data_1a19801625f29d2463cacc991c795273
#
_entry.id   1a19801625f29d2463cacc991c795273
#
_cell.length_a   1.000
_cell.length_b   1.000
_cell.length_c   1.000
_cell.angle_alpha   90.00
_cell.angle_beta   90.00
_cell.angle_gamma   90.00
#
_symmetry.space_group_name_H-M   'P 1'
#
loop_
_entity.id
_entity.type
_entity.pdbx_description
1 polymer ?
#
loop_
_entity_poly.entity_id
_entity_poly.type
_entity_poly.pdbx_seq_one_letter_code
_entity_poly.pdbx_strand_id
1 'polypeptide(L)'
;MEQISVVTTVVDSRSVADVLAAAAVAGRLAACAQVGGQVDSTYWWRSAVETSSEWSVLFKTAPDRVNALVDQIRATHPYEVPEILVSRAESGNPDYAAWVHEQTRP
;
A
#
# COMPACT_ATOMS: atom_id res chain seq x y z
N MET A 1 13.57 17.92 5.10
CA MET A 1 12.99 16.79 5.87
C MET A 1 13.24 15.50 5.16
N GLU A 2 13.41 14.43 5.92
CA GLU A 2 13.59 13.08 5.39
C GLU A 2 12.36 12.64 4.62
N GLN A 3 12.56 12.01 3.46
CA GLN A 3 11.48 11.51 2.64
C GLN A 3 11.24 10.02 2.87
N ILE A 4 9.97 9.68 2.91
CA ILE A 4 9.50 8.30 2.85
C ILE A 4 8.55 8.17 1.67
N SER A 5 8.25 6.95 1.27
CA SER A 5 7.26 6.68 0.23
C SER A 5 6.01 6.07 0.83
N VAL A 6 4.88 6.44 0.27
CA VAL A 6 3.58 5.90 0.64
C VAL A 6 3.02 5.19 -0.59
N VAL A 7 2.63 3.93 -0.42
CA VAL A 7 2.01 3.14 -1.48
C VAL A 7 0.60 2.79 -1.02
N THR A 8 -0.38 2.99 -1.90
CA THR A 8 -1.78 2.70 -1.56
C THR A 8 -2.38 1.75 -2.57
N THR A 9 -3.26 0.90 -2.09
CA THR A 9 -4.11 0.04 -2.92
C THR A 9 -5.47 -0.12 -2.25
N VAL A 10 -6.42 -0.66 -3.00
CA VAL A 10 -7.75 -1.01 -2.48
C VAL A 10 -8.10 -2.43 -2.92
N VAL A 11 -8.82 -3.15 -2.06
CA VAL A 11 -9.29 -4.52 -2.31
C VAL A 11 -10.73 -4.68 -1.83
N ASP A 12 -11.43 -5.66 -2.38
CA ASP A 12 -12.85 -5.89 -2.09
C ASP A 12 -13.11 -6.77 -0.87
N SER A 13 -12.07 -7.14 -0.13
CA SER A 13 -12.18 -8.02 1.03
C SER A 13 -11.24 -7.55 2.15
N ARG A 14 -11.79 -7.43 3.36
CA ARG A 14 -10.97 -7.07 4.53
C ARG A 14 -9.89 -8.11 4.79
N SER A 15 -10.21 -9.39 4.62
CA SER A 15 -9.24 -10.46 4.85
C SER A 15 -8.07 -10.40 3.86
N VAL A 16 -8.35 -10.05 2.60
CA VAL A 16 -7.29 -9.85 1.60
C VAL A 16 -6.43 -8.64 1.95
N ALA A 17 -7.06 -7.56 2.39
CA ALA A 17 -6.33 -6.36 2.85
C ALA A 17 -5.37 -6.71 3.99
N ASP A 18 -5.84 -7.50 4.96
CA ASP A 18 -5.01 -7.93 6.10
C ASP A 18 -3.82 -8.79 5.63
N VAL A 19 -4.03 -9.68 4.67
CA VAL A 19 -2.97 -10.52 4.11
C VAL A 19 -1.92 -9.68 3.39
N LEU A 20 -2.34 -8.74 2.55
CA LEU A 20 -1.42 -7.84 1.85
C LEU A 20 -0.57 -7.03 2.85
N ALA A 21 -1.21 -6.48 3.88
CA ALA A 21 -0.53 -5.70 4.90
C ALA A 21 0.52 -6.54 5.65
N ALA A 22 0.12 -7.72 6.12
CA ALA A 22 1.00 -8.60 6.89
C ALA A 22 2.19 -9.10 6.07
N ALA A 23 1.96 -9.47 4.81
CA ALA A 23 3.02 -9.98 3.94
C ALA A 23 4.09 -8.91 3.65
N ALA A 24 3.67 -7.69 3.40
CA ALA A 24 4.59 -6.59 3.10
C ALA A 24 5.48 -6.26 4.31
N VAL A 25 4.89 -6.22 5.49
CA VAL A 25 5.65 -5.91 6.72
C VAL A 25 6.57 -7.08 7.09
N ALA A 26 6.07 -8.31 7.05
CA ALA A 26 6.89 -9.49 7.35
C ALA A 26 8.08 -9.61 6.41
N GLY A 27 7.90 -9.25 5.14
CA GLY A 27 8.94 -9.30 4.12
C GLY A 27 9.89 -8.10 4.11
N ARG A 28 9.78 -7.19 5.06
CA ARG A 28 10.61 -5.98 5.13
C ARG A 28 10.44 -5.06 3.91
N LEU A 29 9.32 -5.15 3.20
CA LEU A 29 9.02 -4.28 2.07
C LEU A 29 8.29 -3.01 2.50
N ALA A 30 7.64 -3.06 3.66
CA ALA A 30 7.03 -1.90 4.30
C ALA A 30 7.37 -1.91 5.79
N ALA A 31 7.62 -0.74 6.34
CA ALA A 31 7.82 -0.60 7.78
C ALA A 31 6.49 -0.67 8.52
N CYS A 32 5.45 -0.20 7.86
CA CYS A 32 4.11 -0.09 8.43
C CYS A 32 3.09 -0.25 7.32
N ALA A 33 2.00 -0.95 7.61
CA ALA A 33 0.85 -1.05 6.73
C ALA A 33 -0.41 -0.79 7.55
N GLN A 34 -1.27 0.07 7.05
CA GLN A 34 -2.51 0.42 7.71
C GLN A 34 -3.67 0.01 6.82
N VAL A 35 -4.59 -0.78 7.38
CA VAL A 35 -5.81 -1.16 6.70
C VAL A 35 -6.88 -0.15 7.11
N GLY A 36 -7.35 0.63 6.16
CA GLY A 36 -8.35 1.65 6.39
C GLY A 36 -9.76 1.09 6.45
N GLY A 37 -10.70 1.96 6.82
CA GLY A 37 -12.10 1.62 6.78
C GLY A 37 -12.61 1.37 5.37
N GLN A 38 -13.82 0.83 5.29
CA GLN A 38 -14.49 0.56 4.03
C GLN A 38 -14.79 1.87 3.29
N VAL A 39 -14.56 1.87 1.98
CA VAL A 39 -14.94 2.96 1.08
C VAL A 39 -15.84 2.43 -0.01
N ASP A 40 -16.72 3.29 -0.53
CA ASP A 40 -17.52 2.98 -1.71
C ASP A 40 -16.86 3.64 -2.91
N SER A 41 -16.42 2.80 -3.85
CA SER A 41 -15.75 3.26 -5.07
C SER A 41 -16.69 3.20 -6.25
N THR A 42 -16.77 4.27 -7.03
CA THR A 42 -17.56 4.34 -8.26
C THR A 42 -16.62 4.58 -9.43
N TYR A 43 -16.67 3.71 -10.45
CA TYR A 43 -15.66 3.70 -11.50
C TYR A 43 -16.21 3.10 -12.79
N TRP A 44 -15.50 3.36 -13.88
CA TRP A 44 -15.75 2.72 -15.17
C TRP A 44 -15.04 1.37 -15.24
N TRP A 45 -15.79 0.34 -15.59
CA TRP A 45 -15.23 -0.98 -15.83
C TRP A 45 -15.99 -1.64 -16.99
N ARG A 46 -15.27 -2.00 -18.05
CA ARG A 46 -15.81 -2.68 -19.25
C ARG A 46 -17.04 -1.95 -19.81
N SER A 47 -16.89 -0.65 -20.01
CA SER A 47 -17.91 0.25 -20.60
C SER A 47 -19.16 0.46 -19.75
N ALA A 48 -19.10 0.14 -18.47
CA ALA A 48 -20.19 0.39 -17.52
C ALA A 48 -19.67 1.11 -16.28
N VAL A 49 -20.53 1.91 -15.68
CA VAL A 49 -20.26 2.50 -14.37
C VAL A 49 -20.66 1.49 -13.31
N GLU A 50 -19.72 1.21 -12.44
CA GLU A 50 -19.92 0.27 -11.34
C GLU A 50 -19.60 0.90 -10.00
N THR A 51 -20.18 0.37 -8.93
CA THR A 51 -19.90 0.76 -7.57
C THR A 51 -19.60 -0.49 -6.77
N SER A 52 -18.54 -0.46 -5.97
CA SER A 52 -18.20 -1.55 -5.08
C SER A 52 -17.67 -1.03 -3.76
N SER A 53 -17.83 -1.83 -2.72
CA SER A 53 -17.23 -1.57 -1.41
C SER A 53 -15.82 -2.13 -1.37
N GLU A 54 -14.88 -1.31 -0.91
CA GLU A 54 -13.47 -1.68 -0.88
C GLU A 54 -12.84 -1.27 0.45
N TRP A 55 -11.72 -1.93 0.77
CA TRP A 55 -10.88 -1.57 1.91
C TRP A 55 -9.56 -1.04 1.38
N SER A 56 -9.11 0.10 1.91
CA SER A 56 -7.83 0.69 1.53
C SER A 56 -6.70 0.09 2.37
N VAL A 57 -5.54 -0.07 1.75
CA VAL A 57 -4.30 -0.44 2.44
C VAL A 57 -3.26 0.62 2.11
N LEU A 58 -2.63 1.16 3.15
CA LEU A 58 -1.64 2.21 3.05
C LEU A 58 -0.31 1.66 3.59
N PHE A 59 0.71 1.65 2.75
CA PHE A 59 2.04 1.16 3.13
C PHE A 59 3.01 2.32 3.26
N LYS A 60 3.85 2.29 4.27
CA LYS A 60 4.96 3.25 4.41
C LYS A 60 6.27 2.52 4.28
N THR A 61 7.12 3.01 3.39
CA THR A 61 8.38 2.36 3.06
C THR A 61 9.45 3.38 2.68
N ALA A 62 10.68 2.92 2.60
CA ALA A 62 11.77 3.74 2.07
C ALA A 62 11.66 3.84 0.54
N PRO A 63 12.08 4.96 -0.07
CA PRO A 63 12.00 5.13 -1.51
C PRO A 63 12.69 4.02 -2.32
N ASP A 64 13.77 3.47 -1.82
CA ASP A 64 14.52 2.40 -2.51
C ASP A 64 13.85 1.02 -2.41
N ARG A 65 12.76 0.88 -1.64
CA ARG A 65 12.00 -0.37 -1.52
C ARG A 65 10.68 -0.36 -2.29
N VAL A 66 10.34 0.76 -2.89
CA VAL A 66 9.04 0.93 -3.57
C VAL A 66 8.84 -0.10 -4.68
N ASN A 67 9.84 -0.30 -5.54
CA ASN A 67 9.68 -1.22 -6.67
C ASN A 67 9.42 -2.66 -6.20
N ALA A 68 10.16 -3.12 -5.21
CA ALA A 68 9.97 -4.45 -4.65
C ALA A 68 8.59 -4.61 -4.00
N LEU A 69 8.13 -3.58 -3.28
CA LEU A 69 6.80 -3.57 -2.67
C LEU A 69 5.69 -3.61 -3.72
N VAL A 70 5.79 -2.77 -4.74
CA VAL A 70 4.81 -2.73 -5.84
C VAL A 70 4.75 -4.07 -6.56
N ASP A 71 5.90 -4.69 -6.82
CA ASP A 71 5.95 -6.01 -7.46
C ASP A 71 5.23 -7.07 -6.62
N GLN A 72 5.44 -7.06 -5.30
CA GLN A 72 4.76 -8.01 -4.41
C GLN A 72 3.25 -7.78 -4.40
N ILE A 73 2.82 -6.52 -4.31
CA ILE A 73 1.39 -6.20 -4.32
C ILE A 73 0.76 -6.67 -5.63
N ARG A 74 1.38 -6.38 -6.77
CA ARG A 74 0.87 -6.81 -8.07
C ARG A 74 0.77 -8.33 -8.19
N ALA A 75 1.75 -9.05 -7.66
CA ALA A 75 1.79 -10.51 -7.74
C ALA A 75 0.66 -11.18 -6.93
N THR A 76 0.18 -10.53 -5.88
CA THR A 76 -0.79 -11.11 -4.94
C THR A 76 -2.15 -10.42 -4.96
N HIS A 77 -2.29 -9.31 -5.66
CA HIS A 77 -3.55 -8.57 -5.74
C HIS A 77 -4.59 -9.37 -6.53
N PRO A 78 -5.84 -9.48 -6.03
CA PRO A 78 -6.86 -10.28 -6.71
C PRO A 78 -7.45 -9.63 -7.96
N TYR A 79 -7.26 -8.31 -8.16
CA TYR A 79 -7.82 -7.61 -9.30
C TYR A 79 -6.98 -7.82 -10.56
N GLU A 80 -7.66 -7.83 -11.70
CA GLU A 80 -7.01 -7.84 -13.01
C GLU A 80 -6.21 -6.56 -13.26
N VAL A 81 -6.78 -5.41 -12.88
CA VAL A 81 -6.15 -4.09 -13.00
C VAL A 81 -6.20 -3.40 -11.63
N PRO A 82 -5.24 -3.69 -10.75
CA PRO A 82 -5.26 -3.10 -9.41
C PRO A 82 -4.83 -1.63 -9.42
N GLU A 83 -5.50 -0.83 -8.58
CA GLU A 83 -4.99 0.50 -8.24
C GLU A 83 -3.77 0.32 -7.36
N ILE A 84 -2.63 0.86 -7.77
CA ILE A 84 -1.42 0.93 -6.95
C ILE A 84 -0.83 2.30 -7.18
N LEU A 85 -0.93 3.17 -6.19
CA LEU A 85 -0.45 4.54 -6.28
C LEU A 85 0.74 4.73 -5.36
N VAL A 86 1.74 5.45 -5.84
CA VAL A 86 2.94 5.78 -5.09
C VAL A 86 3.03 7.28 -4.94
N SER A 87 3.21 7.73 -3.72
CA SER A 87 3.45 9.14 -3.42
C SER A 87 4.61 9.27 -2.45
N ARG A 88 5.17 10.47 -2.41
CA ARG A 88 6.25 10.81 -1.47
C ARG A 88 5.69 11.65 -0.36
N ALA A 89 6.20 11.42 0.85
CA ALA A 89 5.85 12.21 2.01
C ALA A 89 7.13 12.66 2.71
N GLU A 90 7.12 13.90 3.17
CA GLU A 90 8.19 14.41 4.02
C GLU A 90 7.79 14.17 5.47
N SER A 91 8.68 13.53 6.23
CA SER A 91 8.43 13.30 7.64
C SER A 91 8.83 14.54 8.45
N GLY A 92 7.91 15.04 9.25
CA GLY A 92 8.18 16.10 10.23
C GLY A 92 8.94 15.61 11.45
N ASN A 93 9.14 14.28 11.55
CA ASN A 93 9.90 13.66 12.62
C ASN A 93 11.01 12.81 12.01
N PRO A 94 12.29 13.25 12.09
CA PRO A 94 13.38 12.49 11.49
C PRO A 94 13.58 11.11 12.11
N ASP A 95 13.18 10.92 13.38
CA ASP A 95 13.26 9.60 14.01
C ASP A 95 12.28 8.62 13.39
N TYR A 96 11.10 9.08 12.99
CA TYR A 96 10.13 8.26 12.28
C TYR A 96 10.65 7.84 10.92
N ALA A 97 11.20 8.77 10.15
CA ALA A 97 11.78 8.46 8.84
C ALA A 97 12.94 7.47 8.96
N ALA A 98 13.82 7.65 9.95
CA ALA A 98 14.91 6.73 10.23
C ALA A 98 14.38 5.33 10.55
N TRP A 99 13.33 5.25 11.36
CA TRP A 99 12.67 3.98 11.69
C TRP A 99 12.12 3.29 10.43
N VAL A 100 11.46 4.04 9.56
CA VAL A 100 10.94 3.48 8.29
C VAL A 100 12.07 2.89 7.46
N HIS A 101 13.18 3.61 7.33
CA HIS A 101 14.35 3.14 6.57
C HIS A 101 14.96 1.89 7.21
N GLU A 102 15.13 1.87 8.53
CA GLU A 102 15.69 0.71 9.25
C GLU A 102 14.84 -0.55 9.07
N GLN A 103 13.52 -0.42 9.19
CA GLN A 103 12.62 -1.58 9.15
C GLN A 103 12.42 -2.15 7.75
N THR A 104 12.87 -1.44 6.72
CA THR A 104 12.75 -1.89 5.32
C THR A 104 14.08 -2.35 4.73
N ARG A 105 15.07 -2.62 5.56
CA ARG A 105 16.31 -3.26 5.12
C ARG A 105 16.14 -4.77 5.04
N PRO A 106 16.69 -5.40 4.00
CA PRO A 106 16.59 -6.85 3.84
C PRO A 106 17.31 -7.60 4.97
#